data_c09fb863117243dc2b39cdbf6dd1df07
#
_entry.id   c09fb863117243dc2b39cdbf6dd1df07
#
_cell.length_a   1.000
_cell.length_b   1.000
_cell.length_c   1.000
_cell.angle_alpha   90.00
_cell.angle_beta   90.00
_cell.angle_gamma   90.00
#
_symmetry.space_group_name_H-M   'P 1'
#
loop_
_entity.id
_entity.type
_entity.pdbx_description
1 polymer ?
#
loop_
_entity_poly.entity_id
_entity_poly.type
_entity_poly.pdbx_seq_one_letter_code
_entity_poly.pdbx_strand_id
1 'polypeptide(L)'
;QELMNLARLGNKYLADEEPWKVIKVDEERVKTIMYVALQIASALAVVSEPFLPFTSDKLKKMLNICDAIDYSWNDVSEKETLLPANHQIGTAELLFSKIEDKTVTIQLEKLAATKKANEEENKTVEPQKETIDFEDFTKLDMRVGTILEAVKVAKTKKLLQLKVDVGIDVRTIVSGIAES
;
A
#
# COMPACT_ATOMS: atom_id res chain seq x y z
N GLN A 1 10.09 -15.14 4.44
CA GLN A 1 10.52 -16.46 3.93
C GLN A 1 9.64 -17.56 4.51
N GLU A 2 9.38 -17.59 5.82
CA GLU A 2 8.63 -18.66 6.52
C GLU A 2 7.17 -18.78 6.05
N LEU A 3 6.48 -17.67 5.80
CA LEU A 3 5.15 -17.69 5.20
C LEU A 3 5.10 -18.48 3.89
N MET A 4 6.09 -18.27 3.02
CA MET A 4 6.18 -19.00 1.74
C MET A 4 6.57 -20.47 1.94
N ASN A 5 7.30 -20.78 2.99
CA ASN A 5 7.62 -22.16 3.34
C ASN A 5 6.37 -22.90 3.81
N LEU A 6 5.52 -22.26 4.63
CA LEU A 6 4.23 -22.84 5.04
C LEU A 6 3.31 -23.10 3.83
N ALA A 7 3.23 -22.14 2.90
CA ALA A 7 2.44 -22.31 1.68
C ALA A 7 2.96 -23.48 0.81
N ARG A 8 4.29 -23.60 0.67
CA ARG A 8 4.92 -24.73 -0.06
C ARG A 8 4.67 -26.07 0.64
N LEU A 9 4.72 -26.09 1.97
CA LEU A 9 4.43 -27.30 2.76
C LEU A 9 3.00 -27.76 2.52
N GLY A 10 2.01 -26.86 2.57
CA GLY A 10 0.62 -27.19 2.29
C GLY A 10 0.41 -27.73 0.86
N ASN A 11 1.02 -27.08 -0.12
CA ASN A 11 0.95 -27.53 -1.51
C ASN A 11 1.62 -28.91 -1.71
N LYS A 12 2.78 -29.14 -1.08
CA LYS A 12 3.47 -30.42 -1.11
C LYS A 12 2.65 -31.49 -0.44
N TYR A 13 2.05 -31.23 0.71
CA TYR A 13 1.20 -32.17 1.42
C TYR A 13 0.04 -32.66 0.54
N LEU A 14 -0.68 -31.75 -0.12
CA LEU A 14 -1.75 -32.13 -1.04
C LEU A 14 -1.25 -32.90 -2.27
N ALA A 15 -0.06 -32.56 -2.78
CA ALA A 15 0.54 -33.27 -3.91
C ALA A 15 0.97 -34.72 -3.53
N ASP A 16 1.53 -34.87 -2.33
CA ASP A 16 2.01 -36.20 -1.85
C ASP A 16 0.84 -37.11 -1.46
N GLU A 17 -0.22 -36.57 -0.85
CA GLU A 17 -1.39 -37.37 -0.41
C GLU A 17 -2.43 -37.61 -1.53
N GLU A 18 -2.38 -36.89 -2.63
CA GLU A 18 -3.23 -37.04 -3.82
C GLU A 18 -4.74 -37.27 -3.51
N PRO A 19 -5.43 -36.42 -2.76
CA PRO A 19 -6.82 -36.66 -2.33
C PRO A 19 -7.79 -36.93 -3.47
N TRP A 20 -7.54 -36.38 -4.66
CA TRP A 20 -8.33 -36.68 -5.88
C TRP A 20 -8.24 -38.12 -6.39
N LYS A 21 -7.18 -38.84 -6.01
CA LYS A 21 -7.07 -40.30 -6.28
C LYS A 21 -7.64 -41.11 -5.12
N VAL A 22 -7.30 -40.74 -3.89
CA VAL A 22 -7.68 -41.45 -2.68
C VAL A 22 -9.20 -41.45 -2.48
N ILE A 23 -9.93 -40.41 -2.90
CA ILE A 23 -11.39 -40.32 -2.73
C ILE A 23 -12.16 -41.48 -3.35
N LYS A 24 -11.58 -42.18 -4.33
CA LYS A 24 -12.21 -43.32 -4.99
C LYS A 24 -12.06 -44.61 -4.19
N VAL A 25 -11.19 -44.64 -3.20
CA VAL A 25 -10.79 -45.84 -2.46
C VAL A 25 -11.06 -45.73 -0.97
N ASP A 26 -10.76 -44.55 -0.39
CA ASP A 26 -10.85 -44.29 1.05
C ASP A 26 -11.32 -42.83 1.33
N GLU A 27 -12.63 -42.69 1.51
CA GLU A 27 -13.26 -41.40 1.80
C GLU A 27 -12.85 -40.86 3.17
N GLU A 28 -12.66 -41.69 4.19
CA GLU A 28 -12.27 -41.27 5.54
C GLU A 28 -10.85 -40.70 5.54
N ARG A 29 -9.96 -41.31 4.76
CA ARG A 29 -8.61 -40.76 4.57
C ARG A 29 -8.66 -39.39 3.91
N VAL A 30 -9.50 -39.17 2.91
CA VAL A 30 -9.67 -37.89 2.26
C VAL A 30 -10.18 -36.81 3.23
N LYS A 31 -11.13 -37.14 4.09
CA LYS A 31 -11.61 -36.20 5.13
C LYS A 31 -10.46 -35.73 6.02
N THR A 32 -9.59 -36.65 6.43
CA THR A 32 -8.40 -36.30 7.22
C THR A 32 -7.44 -35.41 6.46
N ILE A 33 -7.14 -35.76 5.20
CA ILE A 33 -6.24 -34.95 4.34
C ILE A 33 -6.79 -33.53 4.17
N MET A 34 -8.08 -33.41 3.85
CA MET A 34 -8.71 -32.09 3.65
C MET A 34 -8.79 -31.29 4.95
N TYR A 35 -9.04 -31.95 6.09
CA TYR A 35 -9.02 -31.28 7.38
C TYR A 35 -7.65 -30.66 7.68
N VAL A 36 -6.56 -31.38 7.48
CA VAL A 36 -5.19 -30.87 7.65
C VAL A 36 -4.92 -29.71 6.68
N ALA A 37 -5.31 -29.88 5.41
CA ALA A 37 -5.14 -28.81 4.41
C ALA A 37 -5.88 -27.51 4.80
N LEU A 38 -7.10 -27.63 5.36
CA LEU A 38 -7.88 -26.49 5.84
C LEU A 38 -7.24 -25.82 7.07
N GLN A 39 -6.60 -26.59 7.98
CA GLN A 39 -5.83 -26.01 9.08
C GLN A 39 -4.65 -25.17 8.56
N ILE A 40 -3.92 -25.68 7.56
CA ILE A 40 -2.81 -24.94 6.93
C ILE A 40 -3.35 -23.68 6.23
N ALA A 41 -4.46 -23.77 5.51
CA ALA A 41 -5.08 -22.64 4.86
C ALA A 41 -5.52 -21.56 5.87
N SER A 42 -6.04 -21.98 7.03
CA SER A 42 -6.43 -21.07 8.11
C SER A 42 -5.22 -20.35 8.73
N ALA A 43 -4.13 -21.07 8.96
CA ALA A 43 -2.88 -20.47 9.39
C ALA A 43 -2.37 -19.44 8.36
N LEU A 44 -2.39 -19.80 7.07
CA LEU A 44 -2.00 -18.89 5.99
C LEU A 44 -2.89 -17.66 5.92
N ALA A 45 -4.20 -17.78 6.16
CA ALA A 45 -5.11 -16.64 6.18
C ALA A 45 -4.71 -15.60 7.22
N VAL A 46 -4.27 -16.04 8.41
CA VAL A 46 -3.84 -15.16 9.50
C VAL A 46 -2.46 -14.58 9.23
N VAL A 47 -1.45 -15.43 8.94
CA VAL A 47 -0.06 -14.98 8.86
C VAL A 47 0.27 -14.21 7.58
N SER A 48 -0.58 -14.30 6.54
CA SER A 48 -0.41 -13.52 5.31
C SER A 48 -0.93 -12.08 5.39
N GLU A 49 -1.74 -11.76 6.37
CA GLU A 49 -2.44 -10.47 6.48
C GLU A 49 -1.52 -9.24 6.36
N PRO A 50 -0.36 -9.16 7.03
CA PRO A 50 0.54 -8.01 6.91
C PRO A 50 1.15 -7.82 5.53
N PHE A 51 1.17 -8.87 4.70
CA PHE A 51 1.79 -8.87 3.38
C PHE A 51 0.77 -8.80 2.25
N LEU A 52 -0.37 -9.47 2.43
CA LEU A 52 -1.44 -9.65 1.44
C LEU A 52 -2.82 -9.45 2.09
N PRO A 53 -3.15 -8.24 2.60
CA PRO A 53 -4.35 -8.02 3.40
C PRO A 53 -5.64 -8.38 2.67
N PHE A 54 -5.79 -8.01 1.40
CA PHE A 54 -6.98 -8.33 0.61
C PHE A 54 -7.14 -9.82 0.33
N THR A 55 -6.03 -10.54 0.14
CA THR A 55 -6.03 -12.00 -0.06
C THR A 55 -6.35 -12.73 1.23
N SER A 56 -5.77 -12.28 2.34
CA SER A 56 -6.07 -12.76 3.68
C SER A 56 -7.57 -12.63 3.99
N ASP A 57 -8.14 -11.43 3.78
CA ASP A 57 -9.55 -11.16 3.99
C ASP A 57 -10.46 -12.09 3.15
N LYS A 58 -10.16 -12.26 1.87
CA LYS A 58 -10.87 -13.21 1.00
C LYS A 58 -10.77 -14.64 1.52
N LEU A 59 -9.58 -15.08 1.92
CA LEU A 59 -9.36 -16.43 2.42
C LEU A 59 -10.09 -16.66 3.75
N LYS A 60 -10.07 -15.68 4.66
CA LYS A 60 -10.87 -15.70 5.90
C LYS A 60 -12.35 -15.85 5.60
N LYS A 61 -12.90 -15.11 4.63
CA LYS A 61 -14.31 -15.23 4.21
C LYS A 61 -14.62 -16.61 3.64
N MET A 62 -13.76 -17.16 2.77
CA MET A 62 -13.94 -18.50 2.23
C MET A 62 -13.90 -19.57 3.31
N LEU A 63 -13.07 -19.40 4.33
CA LEU A 63 -12.99 -20.28 5.47
C LEU A 63 -14.05 -20.00 6.54
N ASN A 64 -14.88 -18.97 6.36
CA ASN A 64 -15.91 -18.55 7.31
C ASN A 64 -15.36 -18.31 8.73
N ILE A 65 -14.16 -17.72 8.82
CA ILE A 65 -13.49 -17.32 10.06
C ILE A 65 -13.48 -15.80 10.28
N CYS A 66 -14.23 -15.03 9.48
CA CYS A 66 -14.49 -13.62 9.70
C CYS A 66 -15.53 -13.45 10.81
N ASP A 67 -15.39 -12.41 11.61
CA ASP A 67 -16.35 -11.93 12.61
C ASP A 67 -16.62 -12.84 13.83
N ALA A 68 -16.54 -14.17 13.69
CA ALA A 68 -16.81 -15.09 14.81
C ALA A 68 -15.53 -15.55 15.53
N ILE A 69 -14.39 -15.50 14.87
CA ILE A 69 -13.11 -16.03 15.38
C ILE A 69 -12.00 -15.09 14.93
N ASP A 70 -11.60 -14.17 15.80
CA ASP A 70 -10.45 -13.32 15.59
C ASP A 70 -9.18 -14.06 15.99
N TYR A 71 -8.51 -14.68 15.01
CA TYR A 71 -7.24 -15.35 15.23
C TYR A 71 -6.08 -14.34 15.14
N SER A 72 -5.32 -14.26 16.22
CA SER A 72 -4.03 -13.57 16.25
C SER A 72 -2.89 -14.47 15.75
N TRP A 73 -1.74 -13.88 15.52
CA TRP A 73 -0.51 -14.64 15.22
C TRP A 73 -0.13 -15.62 16.33
N ASN A 74 -0.38 -15.26 17.59
CA ASN A 74 -0.14 -16.14 18.71
C ASN A 74 -1.02 -17.37 18.67
N ASP A 75 -2.29 -17.22 18.27
CA ASP A 75 -3.21 -18.35 18.12
C ASP A 75 -2.68 -19.39 17.12
N VAL A 76 -2.06 -18.95 16.02
CA VAL A 76 -1.47 -19.85 15.03
C VAL A 76 -0.30 -20.66 15.59
N SER A 77 0.46 -20.11 16.54
CA SER A 77 1.59 -20.78 17.16
C SER A 77 1.22 -21.64 18.37
N GLU A 78 0.15 -21.29 19.08
CA GLU A 78 -0.21 -21.90 20.35
C GLU A 78 -1.33 -22.93 20.25
N LYS A 79 -2.24 -22.77 19.27
CA LYS A 79 -3.36 -23.68 19.10
C LYS A 79 -2.99 -24.86 18.20
N GLU A 80 -3.32 -26.07 18.63
CA GLU A 80 -3.15 -27.27 17.82
C GLU A 80 -4.08 -27.28 16.60
N THR A 81 -5.26 -26.67 16.72
CA THR A 81 -6.26 -26.58 15.65
C THR A 81 -6.85 -25.17 15.60
N LEU A 82 -6.96 -24.62 14.40
CA LEU A 82 -7.60 -23.34 14.13
C LEU A 82 -9.07 -23.49 13.76
N LEU A 83 -9.40 -24.55 13.00
CA LEU A 83 -10.79 -24.85 12.67
C LEU A 83 -11.29 -26.05 13.48
N PRO A 84 -12.45 -25.94 14.14
CA PRO A 84 -13.06 -27.09 14.82
C PRO A 84 -13.53 -28.16 13.80
N ALA A 85 -13.75 -29.36 14.28
CA ALA A 85 -14.38 -30.40 13.47
C ALA A 85 -15.81 -29.96 13.07
N ASN A 86 -16.22 -30.32 11.85
CA ASN A 86 -17.53 -29.94 11.26
C ASN A 86 -17.71 -28.42 11.06
N HIS A 87 -16.64 -27.63 11.01
CA HIS A 87 -16.72 -26.22 10.68
C HIS A 87 -17.31 -26.01 9.29
N GLN A 88 -18.28 -25.10 9.18
CA GLN A 88 -18.90 -24.75 7.91
C GLN A 88 -18.03 -23.75 7.16
N ILE A 89 -17.51 -24.16 6.01
CA ILE A 89 -16.76 -23.26 5.12
C ILE A 89 -17.68 -22.50 4.17
N GLY A 90 -17.25 -21.31 3.75
CA GLY A 90 -17.96 -20.48 2.78
C GLY A 90 -17.76 -20.93 1.33
N THR A 91 -18.15 -20.07 0.40
CA THR A 91 -18.00 -20.34 -1.03
C THR A 91 -16.56 -20.12 -1.47
N ALA A 92 -15.96 -21.14 -2.10
CA ALA A 92 -14.61 -21.03 -2.64
C ALA A 92 -14.57 -20.21 -3.92
N GLU A 93 -13.60 -19.31 -4.03
CA GLU A 93 -13.31 -18.51 -5.22
C GLU A 93 -11.80 -18.50 -5.51
N LEU A 94 -11.42 -18.12 -6.72
CA LEU A 94 -10.00 -17.95 -7.05
C LEU A 94 -9.42 -16.72 -6.35
N LEU A 95 -8.37 -16.91 -5.56
CA LEU A 95 -7.66 -15.81 -4.88
C LEU A 95 -6.89 -14.93 -5.88
N PHE A 96 -6.34 -15.53 -6.91
CA PHE A 96 -5.53 -14.87 -7.93
C PHE A 96 -5.98 -15.25 -9.33
N SER A 97 -6.01 -14.29 -10.24
CA SER A 97 -6.18 -14.51 -11.65
C SER A 97 -4.85 -14.33 -12.39
N LYS A 98 -4.64 -15.09 -13.47
CA LYS A 98 -3.49 -14.87 -14.34
C LYS A 98 -3.61 -13.50 -15.01
N ILE A 99 -2.55 -12.70 -14.93
CA ILE A 99 -2.49 -11.43 -15.66
C ILE A 99 -2.21 -11.76 -17.13
N GLU A 100 -3.13 -11.35 -18.01
CA GLU A 100 -3.00 -11.53 -19.45
C GLU A 100 -2.05 -10.48 -20.05
N ASP A 101 -1.33 -10.84 -21.11
CA ASP A 101 -0.39 -9.95 -21.81
C ASP A 101 -1.07 -8.65 -22.28
N LYS A 102 -2.33 -8.72 -22.69
CA LYS A 102 -3.13 -7.55 -23.05
C LYS A 102 -3.23 -6.53 -21.92
N THR A 103 -3.42 -7.00 -20.68
CA THR A 103 -3.47 -6.13 -19.49
C THR A 103 -2.13 -5.47 -19.23
N VAL A 104 -1.05 -6.22 -19.40
CA VAL A 104 0.33 -5.70 -19.29
C VAL A 104 0.57 -4.61 -20.34
N THR A 105 0.21 -4.87 -21.61
CA THR A 105 0.35 -3.91 -22.70
C THR A 105 -0.36 -2.60 -22.42
N ILE A 106 -1.62 -2.65 -21.98
CA ILE A 106 -2.41 -1.47 -21.61
C ILE A 106 -1.73 -0.65 -20.52
N GLN A 107 -1.13 -1.30 -19.52
CA GLN A 107 -0.43 -0.59 -18.43
C GLN A 107 0.89 0.03 -18.92
N LEU A 108 1.61 -0.63 -19.81
CA LEU A 108 2.84 -0.10 -20.42
C LEU A 108 2.54 1.13 -21.29
N GLU A 109 1.48 1.08 -22.10
CA GLU A 109 1.02 2.21 -22.92
C GLU A 109 0.65 3.41 -22.03
N LYS A 110 -0.09 3.15 -20.95
CA LYS A 110 -0.47 4.18 -19.97
C LYS A 110 0.76 4.81 -19.29
N LEU A 111 1.73 4.00 -18.92
CA LEU A 111 3.00 4.48 -18.35
C LEU A 111 3.78 5.34 -19.35
N ALA A 112 3.88 4.90 -20.61
CA ALA A 112 4.54 5.65 -21.67
C ALA A 112 3.86 6.99 -21.95
N ALA A 113 2.53 7.02 -21.98
CA ALA A 113 1.77 8.25 -22.15
C ALA A 113 1.98 9.23 -20.98
N THR A 114 1.95 8.76 -19.74
CA THR A 114 2.21 9.57 -18.56
C THR A 114 3.65 10.12 -18.55
N LYS A 115 4.63 9.28 -18.91
CA LYS A 115 6.03 9.71 -19.01
C LYS A 115 6.19 10.83 -20.06
N LYS A 116 5.59 10.66 -21.23
CA LYS A 116 5.62 11.67 -22.29
C LYS A 116 4.97 12.98 -21.85
N ALA A 117 3.81 12.93 -21.20
CA ALA A 117 3.14 14.12 -20.66
C ALA A 117 4.02 14.87 -19.65
N ASN A 118 4.64 14.16 -18.71
CA ASN A 118 5.54 14.75 -17.72
C ASN A 118 6.81 15.35 -18.37
N GLU A 119 7.35 14.71 -19.43
CA GLU A 119 8.47 15.25 -20.18
C GLU A 119 8.12 16.51 -20.96
N GLU A 120 6.90 16.61 -21.47
CA GLU A 120 6.38 17.82 -22.14
C GLU A 120 6.13 18.95 -21.14
N GLU A 121 5.57 18.66 -19.98
CA GLU A 121 5.33 19.62 -18.89
C GLU A 121 6.64 20.18 -18.31
N ASN A 122 7.67 19.34 -18.17
CA ASN A 122 9.00 19.74 -17.70
C ASN A 122 9.85 20.48 -18.74
N LYS A 123 9.42 20.53 -20.02
CA LYS A 123 10.14 21.25 -21.07
C LYS A 123 9.93 22.77 -21.08
N THR A 124 8.96 23.26 -20.34
CA THR A 124 8.76 24.71 -20.15
C THR A 124 9.72 25.27 -19.10
N VAL A 125 11.00 25.09 -19.33
CA VAL A 125 12.04 25.81 -18.60
C VAL A 125 12.06 27.24 -19.17
N GLU A 126 11.82 28.23 -18.33
CA GLU A 126 12.01 29.63 -18.74
C GLU A 126 13.42 29.81 -19.28
N PRO A 127 13.60 30.61 -20.35
CA PRO A 127 14.92 30.89 -20.88
C PRO A 127 15.83 31.45 -19.81
N GLN A 128 17.07 31.03 -19.83
CA GLN A 128 18.10 31.55 -18.91
C GLN A 128 18.16 33.06 -19.02
N LYS A 129 18.04 33.76 -17.91
CA LYS A 129 18.20 35.22 -17.83
C LYS A 129 19.66 35.57 -18.14
N GLU A 130 19.86 36.82 -18.55
CA GLU A 130 21.21 37.34 -18.77
C GLU A 130 22.08 37.21 -17.52
N THR A 131 23.34 36.92 -17.73
CA THR A 131 24.32 36.81 -16.64
C THR A 131 24.52 38.19 -16.01
N ILE A 132 24.38 38.26 -14.70
CA ILE A 132 24.68 39.47 -13.94
C ILE A 132 26.14 39.42 -13.46
N ASP A 133 26.78 40.61 -13.35
CA ASP A 133 28.11 40.73 -12.76
C ASP A 133 28.09 40.53 -11.25
N PHE A 134 29.21 40.10 -10.68
CA PHE A 134 29.34 39.90 -9.24
C PHE A 134 29.02 41.20 -8.43
N GLU A 135 29.32 42.34 -8.98
CA GLU A 135 28.96 43.65 -8.38
C GLU A 135 27.44 43.82 -8.26
N ASP A 136 26.67 43.37 -9.24
CA ASP A 136 25.20 43.41 -9.16
C ASP A 136 24.66 42.40 -8.14
N PHE A 137 25.28 41.22 -8.04
CA PHE A 137 24.93 40.23 -7.03
C PHE A 137 25.19 40.76 -5.61
N THR A 138 26.27 41.48 -5.37
CA THR A 138 26.59 42.08 -4.04
C THR A 138 25.64 43.18 -3.60
N LYS A 139 24.82 43.72 -4.51
CA LYS A 139 23.75 44.69 -4.17
C LYS A 139 22.52 43.98 -3.57
N LEU A 140 22.42 42.68 -3.68
CA LEU A 140 21.32 41.91 -3.07
C LEU A 140 21.56 41.74 -1.57
N ASP A 141 20.64 42.26 -0.77
CA ASP A 141 20.64 42.06 0.69
C ASP A 141 19.58 41.01 1.06
N MET A 142 20.04 39.79 1.34
CA MET A 142 19.19 38.67 1.76
C MET A 142 19.33 38.49 3.27
N ARG A 143 18.20 38.63 3.99
CA ARG A 143 18.16 38.50 5.45
C ARG A 143 17.13 37.50 5.89
N VAL A 144 17.42 36.84 6.98
CA VAL A 144 16.43 36.05 7.72
C VAL A 144 15.71 37.02 8.67
N GLY A 145 14.36 36.98 8.63
CA GLY A 145 13.54 37.80 9.50
C GLY A 145 12.60 36.97 10.38
N THR A 146 12.25 37.54 11.54
CA THR A 146 11.24 36.94 12.43
C THR A 146 9.88 37.54 12.15
N ILE A 147 8.89 36.71 11.89
CA ILE A 147 7.50 37.15 11.69
C ILE A 147 6.91 37.49 13.04
N LEU A 148 6.61 38.78 13.24
CA LEU A 148 6.00 39.32 14.46
C LEU A 148 4.47 39.23 14.42
N GLU A 149 3.88 39.43 13.23
CA GLU A 149 2.44 39.43 13.04
C GLU A 149 2.08 38.95 11.63
N ALA A 150 1.00 38.15 11.49
CA ALA A 150 0.50 37.71 10.20
C ALA A 150 -1.03 37.94 10.17
N VAL A 151 -1.50 38.74 9.22
CA VAL A 151 -2.92 39.10 9.07
C VAL A 151 -3.38 38.77 7.65
N LYS A 152 -4.54 38.16 7.50
CA LYS A 152 -5.10 37.87 6.18
C LYS A 152 -5.58 39.14 5.52
N VAL A 153 -5.16 39.38 4.26
CA VAL A 153 -5.57 40.57 3.51
C VAL A 153 -7.05 40.41 3.11
N ALA A 154 -7.88 41.39 3.49
CA ALA A 154 -9.31 41.41 3.18
C ALA A 154 -9.57 41.29 1.67
N LYS A 155 -10.60 40.54 1.28
CA LYS A 155 -11.01 40.27 -0.10
C LYS A 155 -10.00 39.49 -0.94
N THR A 156 -9.02 38.79 -0.32
CA THR A 156 -8.09 37.89 -1.01
C THR A 156 -8.08 36.53 -0.38
N LYS A 157 -7.83 35.48 -1.19
CA LYS A 157 -7.76 34.11 -0.69
C LYS A 157 -6.33 33.69 -0.31
N LYS A 158 -5.33 34.23 -1.04
CA LYS A 158 -3.94 33.75 -0.99
C LYS A 158 -2.98 34.70 -0.29
N LEU A 159 -3.38 35.93 0.04
CA LEU A 159 -2.46 36.95 0.53
C LEU A 159 -2.49 37.03 2.06
N LEU A 160 -1.28 37.01 2.66
CA LEU A 160 -1.02 37.42 4.04
C LEU A 160 -0.19 38.68 4.08
N GLN A 161 -0.55 39.61 4.95
CA GLN A 161 0.26 40.74 5.34
C GLN A 161 1.06 40.36 6.58
N LEU A 162 2.36 40.40 6.46
CA LEU A 162 3.30 39.99 7.50
C LEU A 162 4.04 41.25 8.01
N LYS A 163 4.20 41.35 9.32
CA LYS A 163 5.20 42.23 9.91
C LYS A 163 6.43 41.43 10.25
N VAL A 164 7.54 41.73 9.63
CA VAL A 164 8.78 40.96 9.73
C VAL A 164 9.88 41.87 10.28
N ASP A 165 10.45 41.46 11.40
CA ASP A 165 11.66 42.03 11.95
C ASP A 165 12.87 41.41 11.23
N VAL A 166 13.63 42.20 10.50
CA VAL A 166 14.82 41.78 9.75
C VAL A 166 16.12 42.15 10.47
N GLY A 167 16.02 42.53 11.74
CA GLY A 167 17.17 42.85 12.61
C GLY A 167 17.68 44.30 12.51
N ILE A 168 17.29 45.04 11.48
CA ILE A 168 17.60 46.49 11.31
C ILE A 168 16.34 47.35 11.35
N ASP A 169 15.22 46.79 10.89
CA ASP A 169 13.91 47.44 10.90
C ASP A 169 12.79 46.40 10.90
N VAL A 170 11.56 46.85 11.11
CA VAL A 170 10.35 46.04 10.97
C VAL A 170 9.63 46.41 9.68
N ARG A 171 9.51 45.44 8.76
CA ARG A 171 8.90 45.66 7.44
C ARG A 171 7.53 45.00 7.34
N THR A 172 6.65 45.65 6.59
CA THR A 172 5.38 45.08 6.21
C THR A 172 5.53 44.45 4.83
N ILE A 173 5.33 43.14 4.73
CA ILE A 173 5.46 42.34 3.51
C ILE A 173 4.13 41.69 3.20
N VAL A 174 3.70 41.71 1.94
CA VAL A 174 2.52 40.96 1.48
C VAL A 174 2.99 39.74 0.67
N SER A 175 2.57 38.55 1.09
CA SER A 175 3.00 37.29 0.47
C SER A 175 1.81 36.39 0.16
N GLY A 176 1.91 35.59 -0.92
CA GLY A 176 0.88 34.68 -1.40
C GLY A 176 0.86 33.32 -0.71
N ILE A 177 1.19 33.24 0.59
CA ILE A 177 1.39 31.97 1.34
C ILE A 177 0.22 31.60 2.27
N ALA A 178 -0.95 32.21 2.11
CA ALA A 178 -2.09 31.97 3.02
C ALA A 178 -2.73 30.56 2.89
N GLU A 179 -2.38 29.80 1.86
CA GLU A 179 -2.88 28.46 1.59
C GLU A 179 -1.76 27.39 1.55
N SER A 180 -0.59 27.72 2.05
CA SER A 180 0.58 26.84 2.10
C SER A 180 0.63 26.05 3.41
#